data_a3437af943cd068e8dd7a415c017566c
#
_entry.id   a3437af943cd068e8dd7a415c017566c
#
_cell.length_a   1.000
_cell.length_b   1.000
_cell.length_c   1.000
_cell.angle_alpha   90.00
_cell.angle_beta   90.00
_cell.angle_gamma   90.00
#
_symmetry.space_group_name_H-M   'P 1'
#
loop_
_entity.id
_entity.type
_entity.pdbx_description
1 polymer ?
#
loop_
_entity_poly.entity_id
_entity_poly.type
_entity_poly.pdbx_seq_one_letter_code
_entity_poly.pdbx_strand_id
1 'polypeptide(L)'
;MLKVNKKSEPEEFTKYKSKNKIINWDSFSTEIKQVLKQYLLEEQENRCCPYCEIEINLDKSHIEHIKPKNTFPKLLSDYNNLIACCLESKRCGNSKANKWDELFINPVTENPEDYFKYDIKMGKIIPIFRDGEKNKKASYTIDLLNLNDNRLCDIRKTFIIKYMSSVEVREYLQEFPSLRRYLEGRL
;
A
#
# COMPACT_ATOMS: atom_id res chain seq x y z
N MET A 1 -4.61 1.33 -5.54
CA MET A 1 -4.31 0.67 -4.23
C MET A 1 -4.64 -0.81 -4.30
N LEU A 2 -3.86 -1.63 -3.60
CA LEU A 2 -3.97 -3.09 -3.63
C LEU A 2 -4.53 -3.63 -2.33
N LYS A 3 -5.36 -4.67 -2.42
CA LYS A 3 -5.71 -5.53 -1.30
C LYS A 3 -4.47 -6.27 -0.81
N VAL A 4 -4.27 -6.33 0.51
CA VAL A 4 -3.23 -7.16 1.13
C VAL A 4 -3.91 -8.33 1.82
N ASN A 5 -3.67 -9.52 1.30
CA ASN A 5 -4.16 -10.75 1.89
C ASN A 5 -3.12 -11.26 2.89
N LYS A 6 -3.32 -10.92 4.16
CA LYS A 6 -2.40 -11.31 5.23
C LYS A 6 -2.29 -12.83 5.32
N LYS A 7 -1.06 -13.32 5.39
CA LYS A 7 -0.73 -14.70 5.76
C LYS A 7 -0.61 -14.83 7.28
N SER A 8 -0.26 -16.01 7.75
CA SER A 8 0.08 -16.22 9.16
C SER A 8 1.27 -15.35 9.55
N GLU A 9 1.23 -14.80 10.75
CA GLU A 9 2.36 -14.07 11.32
C GLU A 9 3.63 -14.93 11.30
N PRO A 10 4.80 -14.38 10.91
CA PRO A 10 6.06 -15.12 10.92
C PRO A 10 6.40 -15.66 12.30
N GLU A 11 6.82 -16.92 12.36
CA GLU A 11 7.13 -17.60 13.62
C GLU A 11 8.25 -16.89 14.39
N GLU A 12 9.24 -16.37 13.69
CA GLU A 12 10.36 -15.63 14.25
C GLU A 12 9.86 -14.34 14.95
N PHE A 13 8.90 -13.64 14.34
CA PHE A 13 8.32 -12.44 14.93
C PHE A 13 7.49 -12.77 16.18
N THR A 14 6.68 -13.83 16.14
CA THR A 14 5.93 -14.35 17.28
C THR A 14 6.85 -14.77 18.43
N LYS A 15 7.91 -15.54 18.13
CA LYS A 15 8.93 -15.95 19.10
C LYS A 15 9.67 -14.77 19.72
N TYR A 16 9.99 -13.75 18.90
CA TYR A 16 10.63 -12.53 19.41
C TYR A 16 9.74 -11.81 20.43
N LYS A 17 8.45 -11.61 20.10
CA LYS A 17 7.48 -10.96 20.99
C LYS A 17 7.28 -11.72 22.31
N SER A 18 7.33 -13.04 22.28
CA SER A 18 7.16 -13.87 23.51
C SER A 18 8.36 -13.81 24.45
N LYS A 19 9.58 -13.57 23.91
CA LYS A 19 10.83 -13.55 24.66
C LYS A 19 11.26 -12.17 25.12
N ASN A 20 10.67 -11.10 24.56
CA ASN A 20 11.12 -9.73 24.80
C ASN A 20 9.94 -8.86 25.26
N LYS A 21 10.21 -7.93 26.17
CA LYS A 21 9.25 -6.91 26.58
C LYS A 21 9.15 -5.85 25.48
N ILE A 22 8.05 -5.81 24.75
CA ILE A 22 7.82 -4.85 23.69
C ILE A 22 7.13 -3.61 24.29
N ILE A 23 7.86 -2.51 24.37
CA ILE A 23 7.37 -1.22 24.91
C ILE A 23 7.06 -0.26 23.77
N ASN A 24 7.90 -0.23 22.75
CA ASN A 24 7.78 0.63 21.58
C ASN A 24 8.38 -0.07 20.35
N TRP A 25 8.36 0.61 19.20
CA TRP A 25 8.90 0.02 17.95
C TRP A 25 10.41 -0.22 18.00
N ASP A 26 11.16 0.54 18.81
CA ASP A 26 12.61 0.38 18.93
C ASP A 26 13.00 -0.83 19.80
N SER A 27 12.02 -1.43 20.50
CA SER A 27 12.22 -2.71 21.19
C SER A 27 12.46 -3.88 20.23
N PHE A 28 12.14 -3.73 18.93
CA PHE A 28 12.45 -4.73 17.91
C PHE A 28 13.87 -4.51 17.35
N SER A 29 14.69 -5.56 17.32
CA SER A 29 16.01 -5.51 16.71
C SER A 29 15.93 -5.27 15.19
N THR A 30 17.02 -4.81 14.62
CA THR A 30 17.12 -4.59 13.16
C THR A 30 16.88 -5.88 12.39
N GLU A 31 17.42 -7.01 12.88
CA GLU A 31 17.29 -8.32 12.26
C GLU A 31 15.84 -8.77 12.19
N ILE A 32 15.09 -8.65 13.32
CA ILE A 32 13.68 -9.06 13.33
C ILE A 32 12.81 -8.14 12.46
N LYS A 33 13.14 -6.84 12.39
CA LYS A 33 12.47 -5.90 11.47
C LYS A 33 12.74 -6.25 10.00
N GLN A 34 13.95 -6.72 9.66
CA GLN A 34 14.27 -7.17 8.30
C GLN A 34 13.52 -8.45 7.94
N VAL A 35 13.51 -9.46 8.84
CA VAL A 35 12.70 -10.68 8.65
C VAL A 35 11.24 -10.33 8.43
N LEU A 36 10.66 -9.55 9.33
CA LEU A 36 9.27 -9.10 9.21
C LEU A 36 9.00 -8.38 7.89
N LYS A 37 9.88 -7.46 7.48
CA LYS A 37 9.73 -6.71 6.23
C LYS A 37 9.78 -7.62 5.00
N GLN A 38 10.61 -8.66 5.01
CA GLN A 38 10.65 -9.66 3.95
C GLN A 38 9.31 -10.39 3.81
N TYR A 39 8.74 -10.87 4.92
CA TYR A 39 7.42 -11.52 4.90
C TYR A 39 6.30 -10.59 4.40
N LEU A 40 6.32 -9.33 4.83
CA LEU A 40 5.35 -8.32 4.36
C LEU A 40 5.45 -8.09 2.84
N LEU A 41 6.65 -8.05 2.29
CA LEU A 41 6.87 -7.92 0.85
C LEU A 41 6.36 -9.15 0.07
N GLU A 42 6.54 -10.35 0.62
CA GLU A 42 6.15 -11.61 -0.03
C GLU A 42 4.64 -11.86 -0.04
N GLU A 43 3.88 -11.22 0.84
CA GLU A 43 2.42 -11.29 0.84
C GLU A 43 1.76 -10.19 0.00
N GLN A 44 2.52 -9.18 -0.45
CA GLN A 44 2.04 -8.09 -1.28
C GLN A 44 2.17 -8.44 -2.77
N GLU A 45 1.12 -8.18 -3.52
CA GLU A 45 1.07 -8.48 -4.96
C GLU A 45 2.23 -7.82 -5.70
N ASN A 46 3.01 -8.62 -6.42
CA ASN A 46 4.21 -8.23 -7.18
C ASN A 46 5.23 -7.43 -6.35
N ARG A 47 5.24 -7.61 -5.02
CA ARG A 47 6.05 -6.78 -4.10
C ARG A 47 5.81 -5.28 -4.29
N CYS A 48 4.59 -4.89 -4.64
CA CYS A 48 4.24 -3.48 -4.79
C CYS A 48 3.83 -2.85 -3.45
N CYS A 49 4.13 -1.57 -3.28
CA CYS A 49 3.57 -0.77 -2.21
C CYS A 49 2.03 -0.79 -2.30
N PRO A 50 1.28 -1.25 -1.28
CA PRO A 50 -0.17 -1.38 -1.37
C PRO A 50 -0.91 -0.07 -1.62
N TYR A 51 -0.27 1.07 -1.33
CA TYR A 51 -0.85 2.38 -1.52
C TYR A 51 -0.68 2.90 -2.95
N CYS A 52 0.56 3.02 -3.44
CA CYS A 52 0.84 3.61 -4.75
C CYS A 52 1.08 2.60 -5.88
N GLU A 53 1.25 1.34 -5.57
CA GLU A 53 1.47 0.22 -6.51
C GLU A 53 2.79 0.28 -7.30
N ILE A 54 3.76 1.06 -6.82
CA ILE A 54 5.14 1.01 -7.30
C ILE A 54 5.85 -0.18 -6.66
N GLU A 55 6.65 -0.89 -7.43
CA GLU A 55 7.47 -2.01 -6.95
C GLU A 55 8.45 -1.53 -5.88
N ILE A 56 8.57 -2.31 -4.81
CA ILE A 56 9.45 -2.05 -3.68
C ILE A 56 10.25 -3.31 -3.31
N ASN A 57 11.38 -3.10 -2.64
CA ASN A 57 12.22 -4.16 -2.11
C ASN A 57 12.66 -3.83 -0.67
N LEU A 58 13.51 -4.63 -0.08
CA LEU A 58 13.99 -4.41 1.28
C LEU A 58 14.64 -3.05 1.49
N ASP A 59 15.39 -2.55 0.51
CA ASP A 59 16.11 -1.27 0.62
C ASP A 59 15.22 -0.06 0.31
N LYS A 60 14.19 -0.27 -0.51
CA LYS A 60 13.25 0.78 -0.97
C LYS A 60 11.92 0.77 -0.21
N SER A 61 11.89 0.18 0.97
CA SER A 61 10.68 0.09 1.79
C SER A 61 10.94 0.25 3.29
N HIS A 62 9.88 0.60 4.00
CA HIS A 62 9.81 0.56 5.45
C HIS A 62 8.56 -0.21 5.90
N ILE A 63 8.54 -0.63 7.17
CA ILE A 63 7.34 -1.21 7.78
C ILE A 63 6.43 -0.06 8.19
N GLU A 64 5.25 -0.02 7.61
CA GLU A 64 4.21 0.98 7.86
C GLU A 64 3.14 0.40 8.80
N HIS A 65 2.72 1.21 9.77
CA HIS A 65 1.57 0.94 10.60
C HIS A 65 0.31 1.53 9.96
N ILE A 66 -0.62 0.70 9.53
CA ILE A 66 -1.89 1.14 8.91
C ILE A 66 -2.63 2.08 9.86
N LYS A 67 -2.94 1.64 11.06
CA LYS A 67 -3.36 2.49 12.19
C LYS A 67 -2.11 2.95 12.93
N PRO A 68 -1.86 4.27 13.02
CA PRO A 68 -0.62 4.80 13.54
C PRO A 68 -0.34 4.33 14.97
N LYS A 69 0.88 3.83 15.21
CA LYS A 69 1.29 3.30 16.53
C LYS A 69 1.20 4.32 17.68
N ASN A 70 1.34 5.61 17.38
CA ASN A 70 1.23 6.66 18.39
C ASN A 70 -0.21 6.85 18.89
N THR A 71 -1.20 6.69 18.00
CA THR A 71 -2.62 6.80 18.32
C THR A 71 -3.19 5.45 18.79
N PHE A 72 -2.67 4.34 18.27
CA PHE A 72 -3.12 2.98 18.55
C PHE A 72 -1.97 2.10 19.09
N PRO A 73 -1.43 2.39 20.28
CA PRO A 73 -0.25 1.67 20.80
C PRO A 73 -0.46 0.18 21.01
N LYS A 74 -1.71 -0.27 21.22
CA LYS A 74 -2.06 -1.70 21.31
C LYS A 74 -1.85 -2.46 19.99
N LEU A 75 -1.83 -1.76 18.85
CA LEU A 75 -1.62 -2.34 17.52
C LEU A 75 -0.16 -2.21 17.05
N LEU A 76 0.74 -1.80 17.93
CA LEU A 76 2.16 -1.59 17.62
C LEU A 76 2.82 -2.85 17.00
N SER A 77 2.49 -4.02 17.50
CA SER A 77 3.03 -5.31 17.06
C SER A 77 1.97 -6.26 16.51
N ASP A 78 0.80 -5.75 16.17
CA ASP A 78 -0.22 -6.52 15.48
C ASP A 78 0.17 -6.68 14.00
N TYR A 79 0.43 -7.90 13.59
CA TYR A 79 0.84 -8.24 12.23
C TYR A 79 -0.17 -7.78 11.16
N ASN A 80 -1.48 -7.80 11.48
CA ASN A 80 -2.52 -7.33 10.59
C ASN A 80 -2.54 -5.79 10.44
N ASN A 81 -1.84 -5.08 11.30
CA ASN A 81 -1.68 -3.63 11.23
C ASN A 81 -0.40 -3.20 10.49
N LEU A 82 0.39 -4.14 9.97
CA LEU A 82 1.70 -3.88 9.36
C LEU A 82 1.71 -4.21 7.88
N ILE A 83 2.31 -3.35 7.07
CA ILE A 83 2.57 -3.56 5.64
C ILE A 83 3.95 -3.04 5.27
N ALA A 84 4.52 -3.51 4.16
CA ALA A 84 5.68 -2.87 3.56
C ALA A 84 5.23 -1.69 2.70
N CYS A 85 5.80 -0.51 2.91
CA CYS A 85 5.45 0.73 2.21
C CYS A 85 6.68 1.40 1.61
N CYS A 86 6.53 2.11 0.49
CA CYS A 86 7.62 2.82 -0.16
C CYS A 86 8.17 3.97 0.70
N LEU A 87 9.42 4.36 0.42
CA LEU A 87 10.13 5.43 1.14
C LEU A 87 9.83 6.86 0.61
N GLU A 88 8.93 7.01 -0.35
CA GLU A 88 8.64 8.30 -0.96
C GLU A 88 8.14 9.34 0.06
N SER A 89 8.82 10.47 0.14
CA SER A 89 8.63 11.46 1.20
C SER A 89 7.27 12.20 1.12
N LYS A 90 6.70 12.33 -0.08
CA LYS A 90 5.51 13.16 -0.32
C LYS A 90 4.22 12.35 -0.49
N ARG A 91 4.26 11.01 -0.40
CA ARG A 91 3.08 10.16 -0.57
C ARG A 91 3.11 8.93 0.32
N CYS A 92 2.04 8.15 0.27
CA CYS A 92 1.90 6.88 0.99
C CYS A 92 2.05 7.03 2.51
N GLY A 93 2.79 6.15 3.18
CA GLY A 93 2.98 6.19 4.63
C GLY A 93 3.56 7.50 5.13
N ASN A 94 4.49 8.11 4.39
CA ASN A 94 5.09 9.39 4.77
C ASN A 94 4.09 10.56 4.70
N SER A 95 3.18 10.58 3.71
CA SER A 95 2.09 11.57 3.65
C SER A 95 1.07 11.35 4.76
N LYS A 96 0.72 10.09 5.02
CA LYS A 96 -0.21 9.69 6.08
C LYS A 96 0.32 10.05 7.47
N ALA A 97 1.59 9.76 7.72
CA ALA A 97 2.23 9.95 9.01
C ALA A 97 1.39 9.38 10.17
N ASN A 98 1.07 10.19 11.19
CA ASN A 98 0.24 9.80 12.33
C ASN A 98 -1.26 10.12 12.16
N LYS A 99 -1.70 10.51 10.95
CA LYS A 99 -3.10 10.80 10.68
C LYS A 99 -3.88 9.50 10.51
N TRP A 100 -5.09 9.48 11.04
CA TRP A 100 -6.03 8.38 10.94
C TRP A 100 -7.47 8.89 11.03
N ASP A 101 -8.35 8.29 10.24
CA ASP A 101 -9.80 8.46 10.30
C ASP A 101 -10.46 7.17 9.84
N GLU A 102 -11.68 6.88 10.25
CA GLU A 102 -12.45 5.69 9.81
C GLU A 102 -12.83 5.76 8.32
N LEU A 103 -12.67 6.93 7.69
CA LEU A 103 -12.79 7.10 6.25
C LEU A 103 -11.58 6.52 5.49
N PHE A 104 -10.48 6.17 6.17
CA PHE A 104 -9.33 5.57 5.51
C PHE A 104 -9.66 4.13 5.05
N ILE A 105 -9.45 3.86 3.76
CA ILE A 105 -9.61 2.52 3.19
C ILE A 105 -8.43 1.67 3.62
N ASN A 106 -8.67 0.76 4.57
CA ASN A 106 -7.66 -0.15 5.08
C ASN A 106 -7.43 -1.31 4.08
N PRO A 107 -6.24 -1.42 3.47
CA PRO A 107 -5.98 -2.41 2.43
C PRO A 107 -5.98 -3.87 2.95
N VAL A 108 -5.96 -4.10 4.25
CA VAL A 108 -6.03 -5.44 4.85
C VAL A 108 -7.47 -5.87 5.08
N THR A 109 -8.37 -4.96 5.46
CA THR A 109 -9.76 -5.31 5.79
C THR A 109 -10.75 -5.04 4.65
N GLU A 110 -10.43 -4.09 3.77
CA GLU A 110 -11.27 -3.69 2.64
C GLU A 110 -10.58 -4.02 1.31
N ASN A 111 -11.37 -4.17 0.23
CA ASN A 111 -10.79 -4.27 -1.11
C ASN A 111 -10.75 -2.87 -1.75
N PRO A 112 -9.57 -2.26 -1.94
CA PRO A 112 -9.48 -0.91 -2.51
C PRO A 112 -10.07 -0.80 -3.92
N GLU A 113 -10.08 -1.87 -4.71
CA GLU A 113 -10.62 -1.86 -6.07
C GLU A 113 -12.14 -1.62 -6.11
N ASP A 114 -12.85 -1.79 -4.98
CA ASP A 114 -14.27 -1.47 -4.87
C ASP A 114 -14.56 0.03 -4.73
N TYR A 115 -13.52 0.84 -4.58
CA TYR A 115 -13.61 2.28 -4.31
C TYR A 115 -13.01 3.15 -5.41
N PHE A 116 -12.03 2.63 -6.18
CA PHE A 116 -11.22 3.43 -7.09
C PHE A 116 -11.34 2.97 -8.54
N LYS A 117 -11.26 3.95 -9.45
CA LYS A 117 -11.02 3.77 -10.87
C LYS A 117 -9.95 4.74 -11.34
N TYR A 118 -9.58 4.69 -12.62
CA TYR A 118 -8.52 5.51 -13.16
C TYR A 118 -9.02 6.47 -14.24
N ASP A 119 -8.57 7.73 -14.16
CA ASP A 119 -8.55 8.64 -15.29
C ASP A 119 -7.29 8.36 -16.11
N ILE A 120 -7.45 7.64 -17.22
CA ILE A 120 -6.35 7.18 -18.07
C ILE A 120 -5.58 8.35 -18.70
N LYS A 121 -6.27 9.45 -19.05
CA LYS A 121 -5.65 10.64 -19.67
C LYS A 121 -4.75 11.38 -18.71
N MET A 122 -5.20 11.51 -17.47
CA MET A 122 -4.49 12.25 -16.44
C MET A 122 -3.58 11.38 -15.56
N GLY A 123 -3.66 10.05 -15.65
CA GLY A 123 -2.96 9.11 -14.77
C GLY A 123 -3.43 9.19 -13.31
N LYS A 124 -4.61 9.73 -13.06
CA LYS A 124 -5.16 9.91 -11.72
C LYS A 124 -5.95 8.70 -11.28
N ILE A 125 -5.89 8.41 -9.99
CA ILE A 125 -6.85 7.53 -9.31
C ILE A 125 -8.02 8.40 -8.83
N ILE A 126 -9.26 7.95 -9.07
CA ILE A 126 -10.47 8.70 -8.73
C ILE A 126 -11.51 7.77 -8.10
N PRO A 127 -12.45 8.30 -7.29
CA PRO A 127 -13.55 7.50 -6.76
C PRO A 127 -14.42 6.90 -7.87
N ILE A 128 -14.91 5.67 -7.66
CA ILE A 128 -15.90 5.04 -8.55
C ILE A 128 -17.25 5.78 -8.46
N PHE A 129 -17.65 6.09 -7.23
CA PHE A 129 -18.94 6.73 -6.92
C PHE A 129 -18.82 8.25 -6.96
N ARG A 130 -19.91 8.94 -7.28
CA ARG A 130 -19.93 10.41 -7.33
C ARG A 130 -20.21 11.03 -5.96
N ASP A 131 -20.90 10.31 -5.08
CA ASP A 131 -21.33 10.74 -3.75
C ASP A 131 -21.43 9.56 -2.78
N GLY A 132 -21.93 9.81 -1.57
CA GLY A 132 -22.12 8.81 -0.54
C GLY A 132 -20.86 8.46 0.25
N GLU A 133 -20.98 7.47 1.13
CA GLU A 133 -19.90 7.08 2.05
C GLU A 133 -18.68 6.54 1.32
N LYS A 134 -18.86 5.69 0.30
CA LYS A 134 -17.76 5.16 -0.49
C LYS A 134 -16.97 6.24 -1.23
N ASN A 135 -17.64 7.29 -1.72
CA ASN A 135 -16.95 8.44 -2.29
C ASN A 135 -16.11 9.17 -1.25
N LYS A 136 -16.68 9.44 -0.06
CA LYS A 136 -15.97 10.12 1.04
C LYS A 136 -14.72 9.33 1.45
N LYS A 137 -14.84 8.00 1.63
CA LYS A 137 -13.70 7.13 1.93
C LYS A 137 -12.63 7.19 0.85
N ALA A 138 -13.03 7.08 -0.42
CA ALA A 138 -12.10 7.12 -1.54
C ALA A 138 -11.39 8.49 -1.63
N SER A 139 -12.13 9.59 -1.57
CA SER A 139 -11.56 10.95 -1.63
C SER A 139 -10.61 11.20 -0.46
N TYR A 140 -11.02 10.88 0.77
CA TYR A 140 -10.18 11.01 1.95
C TYR A 140 -8.87 10.22 1.81
N THR A 141 -8.96 8.96 1.36
CA THR A 141 -7.78 8.10 1.21
C THR A 141 -6.82 8.61 0.13
N ILE A 142 -7.36 9.09 -1.02
CA ILE A 142 -6.55 9.70 -2.09
C ILE A 142 -5.76 10.88 -1.55
N ASP A 143 -6.43 11.78 -0.82
CA ASP A 143 -5.82 13.01 -0.29
C ASP A 143 -4.81 12.70 0.83
N LEU A 144 -5.19 11.83 1.78
CA LEU A 144 -4.33 11.45 2.90
C LEU A 144 -3.00 10.84 2.43
N LEU A 145 -3.07 9.94 1.45
CA LEU A 145 -1.91 9.26 0.89
C LEU A 145 -1.23 10.02 -0.24
N ASN A 146 -1.80 11.16 -0.67
CA ASN A 146 -1.36 11.95 -1.83
C ASN A 146 -1.18 11.07 -3.08
N LEU A 147 -2.19 10.26 -3.41
CA LEU A 147 -2.12 9.29 -4.51
C LEU A 147 -2.19 9.94 -5.89
N ASN A 148 -2.48 11.22 -5.97
CA ASN A 148 -2.49 12.01 -7.20
C ASN A 148 -1.36 13.04 -7.25
N ASP A 149 -0.27 12.81 -6.53
CA ASP A 149 0.99 13.53 -6.72
C ASP A 149 1.38 13.53 -8.20
N ASN A 150 1.89 14.66 -8.69
CA ASN A 150 2.17 14.86 -10.12
C ASN A 150 3.12 13.79 -10.66
N ARG A 151 4.21 13.48 -9.93
CA ARG A 151 5.17 12.45 -10.33
C ARG A 151 4.54 11.08 -10.44
N LEU A 152 3.66 10.72 -9.50
CA LEU A 152 2.95 9.43 -9.54
C LEU A 152 1.97 9.37 -10.72
N CYS A 153 1.26 10.47 -11.00
CA CYS A 153 0.41 10.57 -12.18
C CYS A 153 1.20 10.39 -13.48
N ASP A 154 2.39 10.99 -13.58
CA ASP A 154 3.25 10.85 -14.76
C ASP A 154 3.79 9.42 -14.92
N ILE A 155 4.17 8.77 -13.83
CA ILE A 155 4.59 7.36 -13.86
C ILE A 155 3.43 6.47 -14.36
N ARG A 156 2.20 6.67 -13.86
CA ARG A 156 1.02 5.93 -14.34
C ARG A 156 0.73 6.19 -15.81
N LYS A 157 0.84 7.43 -16.29
CA LYS A 157 0.69 7.75 -17.73
C LYS A 157 1.73 6.99 -18.58
N THR A 158 2.97 7.01 -18.14
CA THR A 158 4.05 6.25 -18.82
C THR A 158 3.76 4.75 -18.84
N PHE A 159 3.30 4.20 -17.73
CA PHE A 159 2.86 2.81 -17.64
C PHE A 159 1.72 2.51 -18.62
N ILE A 160 0.68 3.34 -18.65
CA ILE A 160 -0.48 3.19 -19.55
C ILE A 160 -0.03 3.16 -21.03
N ILE A 161 0.84 4.10 -21.41
CA ILE A 161 1.38 4.15 -22.79
C ILE A 161 2.13 2.86 -23.12
N LYS A 162 3.03 2.40 -22.25
CA LYS A 162 3.77 1.15 -22.45
C LYS A 162 2.83 -0.06 -22.50
N TYR A 163 1.86 -0.14 -21.59
CA TYR A 163 0.90 -1.22 -21.52
C TYR A 163 0.05 -1.33 -22.80
N MET A 164 -0.32 -0.19 -23.40
CA MET A 164 -1.13 -0.13 -24.61
C MET A 164 -0.31 -0.30 -25.89
N SER A 165 1.03 -0.20 -25.83
CA SER A 165 1.87 -0.24 -27.04
C SER A 165 2.11 -1.64 -27.61
N SER A 166 2.20 -2.68 -26.77
CA SER A 166 2.49 -4.05 -27.20
C SER A 166 2.02 -5.07 -26.16
N VAL A 167 1.58 -6.23 -26.64
CA VAL A 167 1.17 -7.35 -25.77
C VAL A 167 2.39 -7.94 -25.08
N GLU A 168 3.52 -8.05 -25.76
CA GLU A 168 4.76 -8.60 -25.20
C GLU A 168 5.29 -7.76 -24.04
N VAL A 169 5.16 -6.44 -24.11
CA VAL A 169 5.60 -5.52 -23.05
C VAL A 169 4.78 -5.70 -21.78
N ARG A 170 3.50 -6.06 -21.89
CA ARG A 170 2.59 -6.23 -20.73
C ARG A 170 3.09 -7.27 -19.75
N GLU A 171 3.72 -8.34 -20.21
CA GLU A 171 4.20 -9.43 -19.37
C GLU A 171 5.34 -8.99 -18.41
N TYR A 172 6.11 -8.01 -18.81
CA TYR A 172 7.23 -7.48 -18.02
C TYR A 172 6.86 -6.33 -17.07
N LEU A 173 5.66 -5.78 -17.18
CA LEU A 173 5.20 -4.67 -16.35
C LEU A 173 4.60 -5.20 -15.04
N GLN A 174 5.35 -5.13 -13.96
CA GLN A 174 4.93 -5.64 -12.65
C GLN A 174 4.23 -4.60 -11.78
N GLU A 175 4.48 -3.31 -12.03
CA GLU A 175 3.87 -2.21 -11.28
C GLU A 175 2.39 -2.02 -11.63
N PHE A 176 1.67 -1.34 -10.77
CA PHE A 176 0.27 -0.96 -10.93
C PHE A 176 -0.69 -2.13 -11.23
N PRO A 177 -0.70 -3.21 -10.43
CA PRO A 177 -1.57 -4.36 -10.70
C PRO A 177 -3.07 -4.02 -10.83
N SER A 178 -3.60 -3.12 -10.00
CA SER A 178 -5.01 -2.74 -10.09
C SER A 178 -5.33 -1.85 -11.31
N LEU A 179 -4.39 -0.98 -11.73
CA LEU A 179 -4.50 -0.24 -12.99
C LEU A 179 -4.45 -1.19 -14.19
N ARG A 180 -3.59 -2.20 -14.14
CA ARG A 180 -3.50 -3.23 -15.17
C ARG A 180 -4.84 -3.96 -15.33
N ARG A 181 -5.44 -4.49 -14.25
CA ARG A 181 -6.79 -5.10 -14.28
C ARG A 181 -7.86 -4.15 -14.79
N TYR A 182 -7.78 -2.87 -14.42
CA TYR A 182 -8.69 -1.84 -14.92
C TYR A 182 -8.57 -1.61 -16.44
N LEU A 183 -7.36 -1.69 -16.99
CA LEU A 183 -7.14 -1.58 -18.44
C LEU A 183 -7.61 -2.84 -19.18
N GLU A 184 -7.35 -4.03 -18.65
CA GLU A 184 -7.79 -5.33 -19.20
C GLU A 184 -9.33 -5.41 -19.34
N GLY A 185 -10.07 -4.90 -18.37
CA GLY A 185 -11.53 -4.85 -18.42
C GLY A 185 -12.11 -3.86 -19.45
N ARG A 186 -11.26 -3.14 -20.20
CA ARG A 186 -11.63 -2.15 -21.24
C ARG A 186 -11.14 -2.48 -22.64
N LEU A 187 -10.32 -3.51 -22.77
CA LEU A 187 -9.85 -4.06 -24.05
C LEU A 187 -10.81 -5.14 -24.53
#